data_7b21adbc39bbbf2ab113462957898c42
#
_entry.id   7b21adbc39bbbf2ab113462957898c42
#
_cell.length_a   1.000
_cell.length_b   1.000
_cell.length_c   1.000
_cell.angle_alpha   90.00
_cell.angle_beta   90.00
_cell.angle_gamma   90.00
#
_symmetry.space_group_name_H-M   'P 1'
#
loop_
_entity.id
_entity.type
_entity.pdbx_description
1 polymer ?
#
loop_
_entity_poly.entity_id
_entity_poly.type
_entity_poly.pdbx_seq_one_letter_code
_entity_poly.pdbx_strand_id
1 'polypeptide(L)'
;MSLQSLLYEMHGYRVKPMTREEIVQVALPIAKYLKFTEWHKQRSKFEWILETLNEIVNIEIFSEQEWNELTKGLTQAHYSPNELTIRTTEKTYQLACQGDRDALGIILHELGHMFLMHQTYLHKSNEPPTINENPEWQADTFAEVILESMGYQTKQLSLNFESPEM
;
A
#
# COMPACT_ATOMS: atom_id res chain seq x y z
N MET A 1 26.45 18.52 1.44
CA MET A 1 25.43 17.46 1.15
C MET A 1 25.67 16.90 -0.24
N SER A 2 25.58 15.58 -0.38
CA SER A 2 25.65 14.97 -1.69
C SER A 2 24.39 15.29 -2.50
N LEU A 3 24.48 15.23 -3.84
CA LEU A 3 23.32 15.41 -4.72
C LEU A 3 22.19 14.43 -4.38
N GLN A 4 22.53 13.21 -3.97
CA GLN A 4 21.55 12.21 -3.55
C GLN A 4 20.76 12.63 -2.31
N SER A 5 21.40 13.31 -1.36
CA SER A 5 20.69 13.77 -0.16
C SER A 5 19.78 14.96 -0.43
N LEU A 6 20.00 15.69 -1.53
CA LEU A 6 19.10 16.75 -1.98
C LEU A 6 17.91 16.22 -2.77
N LEU A 7 18.04 15.03 -3.38
CA LEU A 7 17.00 14.43 -4.22
C LEU A 7 16.05 13.51 -3.45
N TYR A 8 16.48 13.03 -2.28
CA TYR A 8 15.66 12.12 -1.49
C TYR A 8 15.81 12.42 0.00
N GLU A 9 14.71 12.73 0.63
CA GLU A 9 14.61 12.92 2.06
C GLU A 9 13.56 11.95 2.62
N MET A 10 13.99 11.08 3.53
CA MET A 10 13.11 10.11 4.13
C MET A 10 12.43 10.70 5.37
N HIS A 11 11.09 10.66 5.37
CA HIS A 11 10.28 11.03 6.52
C HIS A 11 9.85 9.76 7.24
N GLY A 12 10.11 9.71 8.55
CA GLY A 12 9.76 8.57 9.37
C GLY A 12 10.94 7.63 9.63
N TYR A 13 10.66 6.37 9.92
CA TYR A 13 11.66 5.40 10.30
C TYR A 13 12.19 4.62 9.09
N ARG A 14 13.39 4.13 9.23
CA ARG A 14 14.10 3.34 8.22
C ARG A 14 13.79 1.85 8.43
N VAL A 15 13.49 1.13 7.36
CA VAL A 15 13.26 -0.32 7.39
C VAL A 15 14.37 -1.03 6.60
N LYS A 16 14.38 -2.36 6.68
CA LYS A 16 15.29 -3.17 5.88
C LYS A 16 15.09 -2.86 4.40
N PRO A 17 16.18 -2.60 3.63
CA PRO A 17 16.04 -2.26 2.22
C PRO A 17 15.46 -3.41 1.41
N MET A 18 14.59 -3.08 0.47
CA MET A 18 14.03 -4.00 -0.51
C MET A 18 14.03 -3.36 -1.88
N THR A 19 14.43 -4.12 -2.89
CA THR A 19 14.30 -3.70 -4.28
C THR A 19 12.87 -3.94 -4.75
N ARG A 20 12.48 -3.29 -5.86
CA ARG A 20 11.18 -3.55 -6.48
C ARG A 20 11.01 -5.03 -6.81
N GLU A 21 12.04 -5.68 -7.35
CA GLU A 21 12.02 -7.11 -7.69
C GLU A 21 11.74 -8.00 -6.49
N GLU A 22 12.34 -7.68 -5.35
CA GLU A 22 12.09 -8.41 -4.11
C GLU A 22 10.65 -8.23 -3.63
N ILE A 23 10.11 -7.00 -3.74
CA ILE A 23 8.73 -6.72 -3.39
C ILE A 23 7.77 -7.48 -4.31
N VAL A 24 8.06 -7.54 -5.61
CA VAL A 24 7.27 -8.32 -6.58
C VAL A 24 7.18 -9.78 -6.16
N GLN A 25 8.31 -10.36 -5.70
CA GLN A 25 8.36 -11.76 -5.27
C GLN A 25 7.51 -12.03 -4.02
N VAL A 26 7.26 -11.03 -3.21
CA VAL A 26 6.35 -11.13 -2.06
C VAL A 26 4.90 -10.86 -2.48
N ALA A 27 4.69 -9.80 -3.24
CA ALA A 27 3.35 -9.29 -3.57
C ALA A 27 2.55 -10.23 -4.46
N LEU A 28 3.14 -10.76 -5.53
CA LEU A 28 2.40 -11.58 -6.50
C LEU A 28 1.86 -12.89 -5.92
N PRO A 29 2.62 -13.66 -5.14
CA PRO A 29 2.06 -14.85 -4.48
C PRO A 29 0.93 -14.52 -3.51
N ILE A 30 1.03 -13.40 -2.78
CA ILE A 30 -0.01 -12.94 -1.87
C ILE A 30 -1.27 -12.56 -2.65
N ALA A 31 -1.11 -11.79 -3.74
CA ALA A 31 -2.22 -11.43 -4.60
C ALA A 31 -2.96 -12.66 -5.11
N LYS A 32 -2.23 -13.67 -5.55
CA LYS A 32 -2.80 -14.93 -6.03
C LYS A 32 -3.55 -15.67 -4.92
N TYR A 33 -2.96 -15.75 -3.74
CA TYR A 33 -3.59 -16.41 -2.58
C TYR A 33 -4.88 -15.71 -2.16
N LEU A 34 -4.88 -14.38 -2.15
CA LEU A 34 -6.03 -13.56 -1.77
C LEU A 34 -7.00 -13.32 -2.94
N LYS A 35 -6.70 -13.84 -4.12
CA LYS A 35 -7.52 -13.72 -5.33
C LYS A 35 -7.68 -12.31 -5.88
N PHE A 36 -6.68 -11.46 -5.66
CA PHE A 36 -6.61 -10.15 -6.29
C PHE A 36 -6.01 -10.24 -7.70
N THR A 37 -6.60 -11.05 -8.59
CA THR A 37 -6.01 -11.31 -9.92
C THR A 37 -6.98 -11.15 -11.09
N GLU A 38 -8.28 -11.30 -10.90
CA GLU A 38 -9.25 -11.30 -11.99
C GLU A 38 -10.39 -10.30 -11.79
N TRP A 39 -10.05 -9.09 -11.33
CA TRP A 39 -11.03 -8.08 -10.96
C TRP A 39 -11.98 -7.70 -12.10
N HIS A 40 -11.47 -7.58 -13.33
CA HIS A 40 -12.21 -7.05 -14.48
C HIS A 40 -13.40 -7.90 -14.88
N LYS A 41 -13.37 -9.18 -14.55
CA LYS A 41 -14.44 -10.11 -14.84
C LYS A 41 -15.40 -10.33 -13.67
N GLN A 42 -15.04 -9.87 -12.47
CA GLN A 42 -15.73 -10.29 -11.26
C GLN A 42 -15.77 -9.19 -10.18
N ARG A 43 -16.11 -7.96 -10.59
CA ARG A 43 -16.17 -6.82 -9.66
C ARG A 43 -17.00 -7.08 -8.40
N SER A 44 -18.09 -7.84 -8.52
CA SER A 44 -18.95 -8.17 -7.40
C SER A 44 -18.30 -9.03 -6.31
N LYS A 45 -17.10 -9.57 -6.59
CA LYS A 45 -16.37 -10.40 -5.63
C LYS A 45 -15.41 -9.65 -4.73
N PHE A 46 -15.18 -8.35 -4.96
CA PHE A 46 -14.27 -7.58 -4.11
C PHE A 46 -14.77 -7.49 -2.67
N GLU A 47 -16.05 -7.33 -2.48
CA GLU A 47 -16.64 -7.37 -1.15
C GLU A 47 -16.30 -8.68 -0.44
N TRP A 48 -16.47 -9.81 -1.10
CA TRP A 48 -16.10 -11.12 -0.55
C TRP A 48 -14.60 -11.22 -0.25
N ILE A 49 -13.75 -10.73 -1.15
CA ILE A 49 -12.28 -10.73 -0.94
C ILE A 49 -11.93 -9.93 0.30
N LEU A 50 -12.50 -8.73 0.43
CA LEU A 50 -12.22 -7.85 1.57
C LEU A 50 -12.79 -8.42 2.88
N GLU A 51 -13.94 -9.08 2.83
CA GLU A 51 -14.47 -9.79 3.98
C GLU A 51 -13.56 -10.95 4.39
N THR A 52 -13.01 -11.67 3.41
CA THR A 52 -12.06 -12.77 3.67
C THR A 52 -10.77 -12.27 4.33
N LEU A 53 -10.34 -11.03 4.03
CA LEU A 53 -9.18 -10.43 4.69
C LEU A 53 -9.35 -10.36 6.21
N ASN A 54 -10.57 -10.28 6.72
CA ASN A 54 -10.81 -10.27 8.17
C ASN A 54 -10.35 -11.55 8.88
N GLU A 55 -10.06 -12.60 8.14
CA GLU A 55 -9.50 -13.83 8.71
C GLU A 55 -8.01 -13.67 9.06
N ILE A 56 -7.32 -12.75 8.43
CA ILE A 56 -5.87 -12.55 8.62
C ILE A 56 -5.52 -11.20 9.23
N VAL A 57 -6.37 -10.20 9.05
CA VAL A 57 -6.18 -8.85 9.59
C VAL A 57 -7.55 -8.31 9.97
N ASN A 58 -7.65 -7.66 11.12
CA ASN A 58 -8.90 -7.02 11.52
C ASN A 58 -9.07 -5.72 10.74
N ILE A 59 -10.28 -5.46 10.23
CA ILE A 59 -10.60 -4.21 9.53
C ILE A 59 -11.63 -3.46 10.34
N GLU A 60 -11.26 -2.31 10.88
CA GLU A 60 -12.16 -1.40 11.60
C GLU A 60 -12.54 -0.23 10.69
N ILE A 61 -13.84 0.00 10.59
CA ILE A 61 -14.43 0.99 9.71
C ILE A 61 -15.03 2.12 10.53
N PHE A 62 -14.66 3.35 10.18
CA PHE A 62 -15.11 4.57 10.87
C PHE A 62 -15.94 5.43 9.94
N SER A 63 -16.91 6.18 10.51
CA SER A 63 -17.57 7.23 9.75
C SER A 63 -16.57 8.33 9.39
N GLU A 64 -16.88 9.13 8.36
CA GLU A 64 -16.02 10.24 7.96
C GLU A 64 -15.81 11.24 9.12
N GLN A 65 -16.86 11.49 9.90
CA GLN A 65 -16.76 12.40 11.03
C GLN A 65 -15.82 11.87 12.10
N GLU A 66 -16.00 10.63 12.54
CA GLU A 66 -15.13 10.00 13.53
C GLU A 66 -13.67 9.96 13.07
N TRP A 67 -13.46 9.66 11.78
CA TRP A 67 -12.13 9.59 11.20
C TRP A 67 -11.44 10.95 11.20
N ASN A 68 -12.18 12.01 10.83
CA ASN A 68 -11.64 13.36 10.84
C ASN A 68 -11.30 13.84 12.26
N GLU A 69 -12.10 13.46 13.24
CA GLU A 69 -11.80 13.77 14.65
C GLU A 69 -10.54 13.06 15.14
N LEU A 70 -10.34 11.80 14.72
CA LEU A 70 -9.18 10.99 15.14
C LEU A 70 -7.89 11.40 14.42
N THR A 71 -7.95 11.66 13.12
CA THR A 71 -6.77 11.84 12.27
C THR A 71 -6.59 13.26 11.75
N LYS A 72 -7.58 14.12 11.91
CA LYS A 72 -7.62 15.49 11.33
C LYS A 72 -7.44 15.50 9.81
N GLY A 73 -7.86 14.41 9.14
CA GLY A 73 -7.75 14.29 7.69
C GLY A 73 -6.33 14.03 7.18
N LEU A 74 -5.38 13.69 8.05
CA LEU A 74 -3.98 13.50 7.66
C LEU A 74 -3.72 12.20 6.91
N THR A 75 -4.61 11.21 7.04
CA THR A 75 -4.47 9.92 6.37
C THR A 75 -5.83 9.36 6.02
N GLN A 76 -5.89 8.41 5.08
CA GLN A 76 -7.13 7.75 4.68
C GLN A 76 -7.25 6.34 5.23
N ALA A 77 -6.16 5.77 5.72
CA ALA A 77 -6.13 4.48 6.38
C ALA A 77 -4.90 4.38 7.27
N HIS A 78 -4.89 3.41 8.15
CA HIS A 78 -3.78 3.17 9.05
C HIS A 78 -3.71 1.68 9.42
N TYR A 79 -2.51 1.12 9.39
CA TYR A 79 -2.25 -0.22 9.87
C TYR A 79 -1.56 -0.18 11.23
N SER A 80 -2.11 -0.92 12.20
CA SER A 80 -1.52 -1.08 13.52
C SER A 80 -0.93 -2.49 13.65
N PRO A 81 0.42 -2.65 13.62
CA PRO A 81 1.03 -3.97 13.71
C PRO A 81 0.80 -4.68 15.04
N ASN A 82 0.71 -3.93 16.13
CA ASN A 82 0.48 -4.52 17.46
C ASN A 82 -0.90 -5.14 17.60
N GLU A 83 -1.87 -4.62 16.88
CA GLU A 83 -3.27 -5.07 16.93
C GLU A 83 -3.66 -5.87 15.69
N LEU A 84 -2.79 -5.98 14.70
CA LEU A 84 -3.08 -6.58 13.39
C LEU A 84 -4.38 -6.02 12.81
N THR A 85 -4.51 -4.71 12.83
CA THR A 85 -5.73 -4.00 12.45
C THR A 85 -5.45 -2.94 11.41
N ILE A 86 -6.24 -2.94 10.35
CA ILE A 86 -6.32 -1.84 9.38
C ILE A 86 -7.54 -1.02 9.73
N ARG A 87 -7.34 0.29 9.92
CA ARG A 87 -8.42 1.26 10.17
C ARG A 87 -8.59 2.14 8.96
N THR A 88 -9.82 2.32 8.53
CA THR A 88 -10.14 3.16 7.38
C THR A 88 -11.56 3.73 7.50
N THR A 89 -11.92 4.58 6.55
CA THR A 89 -13.27 5.16 6.51
C THR A 89 -14.26 4.21 5.83
N GLU A 90 -15.53 4.36 6.18
CA GLU A 90 -16.62 3.67 5.51
C GLU A 90 -16.62 3.92 4.00
N LYS A 91 -16.39 5.17 3.59
CA LYS A 91 -16.32 5.54 2.18
C LYS A 91 -15.21 4.80 1.43
N THR A 92 -14.00 4.78 1.98
CA THR A 92 -12.87 4.08 1.37
C THR A 92 -13.15 2.59 1.25
N TYR A 93 -13.68 1.97 2.30
CA TYR A 93 -14.03 0.55 2.29
C TYR A 93 -15.08 0.22 1.24
N GLN A 94 -16.15 1.01 1.16
CA GLN A 94 -17.21 0.80 0.18
C GLN A 94 -16.72 0.96 -1.25
N LEU A 95 -15.90 1.97 -1.51
CA LEU A 95 -15.31 2.16 -2.84
C LEU A 95 -14.39 1.00 -3.21
N ALA A 96 -13.61 0.49 -2.27
CA ALA A 96 -12.77 -0.69 -2.50
C ALA A 96 -13.61 -1.93 -2.84
N CYS A 97 -14.74 -2.12 -2.16
CA CYS A 97 -15.69 -3.20 -2.47
C CYS A 97 -16.25 -3.10 -3.90
N GLN A 98 -16.33 -1.89 -4.43
CA GLN A 98 -16.79 -1.63 -5.79
C GLN A 98 -15.69 -1.73 -6.84
N GLY A 99 -14.46 -1.99 -6.43
CA GLY A 99 -13.33 -2.10 -7.34
C GLY A 99 -12.68 -0.77 -7.71
N ASP A 100 -12.92 0.28 -6.94
CA ASP A 100 -12.25 1.57 -7.16
C ASP A 100 -10.75 1.43 -6.96
N ARG A 101 -9.97 1.83 -7.96
CA ARG A 101 -8.52 1.68 -7.98
C ARG A 101 -7.84 2.34 -6.78
N ASP A 102 -8.19 3.60 -6.51
CA ASP A 102 -7.53 4.37 -5.46
C ASP A 102 -7.87 3.81 -4.07
N ALA A 103 -9.12 3.44 -3.85
CA ALA A 103 -9.54 2.83 -2.59
C ALA A 103 -8.89 1.47 -2.36
N LEU A 104 -8.83 0.63 -3.39
CA LEU A 104 -8.09 -0.64 -3.32
C LEU A 104 -6.61 -0.40 -3.05
N GLY A 105 -6.02 0.60 -3.69
CA GLY A 105 -4.63 0.97 -3.49
C GLY A 105 -4.34 1.36 -2.04
N ILE A 106 -5.24 2.08 -1.39
CA ILE A 106 -5.11 2.45 0.01
C ILE A 106 -5.07 1.20 0.90
N ILE A 107 -6.01 0.27 0.71
CA ILE A 107 -6.06 -0.96 1.51
C ILE A 107 -4.84 -1.84 1.23
N LEU A 108 -4.45 -1.98 -0.03
CA LEU A 108 -3.28 -2.76 -0.41
C LEU A 108 -1.98 -2.16 0.13
N HIS A 109 -1.89 -0.83 0.23
CA HIS A 109 -0.76 -0.15 0.86
C HIS A 109 -0.63 -0.56 2.33
N GLU A 110 -1.73 -0.55 3.07
CA GLU A 110 -1.72 -0.96 4.49
C GLU A 110 -1.38 -2.46 4.63
N LEU A 111 -1.90 -3.30 3.74
CA LEU A 111 -1.50 -4.70 3.66
C LEU A 111 -0.01 -4.85 3.36
N GLY A 112 0.55 -3.94 2.55
CA GLY A 112 1.98 -3.91 2.27
C GLY A 112 2.81 -3.76 3.54
N HIS A 113 2.43 -2.85 4.43
CA HIS A 113 3.10 -2.72 5.72
C HIS A 113 3.07 -4.02 6.51
N MET A 114 1.96 -4.74 6.49
CA MET A 114 1.82 -6.01 7.19
C MET A 114 2.68 -7.11 6.57
N PHE A 115 2.54 -7.35 5.28
CA PHE A 115 3.22 -8.46 4.59
C PHE A 115 4.72 -8.24 4.43
N LEU A 116 5.17 -7.00 4.32
CA LEU A 116 6.59 -6.66 4.30
C LEU A 116 7.18 -6.55 5.70
N MET A 117 6.36 -6.77 6.72
CA MET A 117 6.77 -6.82 8.13
C MET A 117 7.55 -5.57 8.55
N HIS A 118 7.00 -4.39 8.24
CA HIS A 118 7.68 -3.14 8.51
C HIS A 118 7.87 -2.92 10.01
N GLN A 119 9.13 -2.87 10.41
CA GLN A 119 9.57 -2.59 11.77
C GLN A 119 10.74 -1.62 11.71
N THR A 120 10.90 -0.81 12.73
CA THR A 120 12.04 0.08 12.84
C THR A 120 13.34 -0.71 12.76
N TYR A 121 14.19 -0.36 11.82
CA TYR A 121 15.47 -1.02 11.59
C TYR A 121 16.59 -0.16 12.16
N LEU A 122 17.35 -0.73 13.10
CA LEU A 122 18.54 -0.08 13.65
C LEU A 122 19.69 -0.20 12.68
N HIS A 123 20.00 0.90 12.01
CA HIS A 123 21.06 0.94 11.02
C HIS A 123 22.26 1.70 11.59
N LYS A 124 23.41 1.04 11.63
CA LYS A 124 24.66 1.64 12.14
C LYS A 124 25.49 2.36 11.08
N SER A 125 25.02 2.44 9.85
CA SER A 125 25.70 3.12 8.78
C SER A 125 25.55 4.63 8.92
N ASN A 126 26.64 5.35 8.65
CA ASN A 126 26.63 6.82 8.54
C ASN A 126 26.14 7.30 7.17
N GLU A 127 25.80 6.38 6.28
CA GLU A 127 25.27 6.73 4.97
C GLU A 127 23.83 7.21 5.05
N PRO A 128 23.43 8.19 4.22
CA PRO A 128 22.05 8.63 4.19
C PRO A 128 21.12 7.49 3.72
N PRO A 129 19.85 7.47 4.18
CA PRO A 129 18.91 6.45 3.76
C PRO A 129 18.63 6.53 2.27
N THR A 130 18.36 5.38 1.66
CA THR A 130 17.91 5.29 0.27
C THR A 130 16.41 5.08 0.23
N ILE A 131 15.81 5.28 -0.95
CA ILE A 131 14.37 5.05 -1.13
C ILE A 131 13.98 3.60 -0.82
N ASN A 132 14.89 2.65 -1.09
CA ASN A 132 14.64 1.22 -0.81
C ASN A 132 14.46 0.90 0.67
N GLU A 133 14.84 1.80 1.55
CA GLU A 133 14.71 1.68 3.00
C GLU A 133 13.47 2.43 3.53
N ASN A 134 12.68 3.02 2.65
CA ASN A 134 11.49 3.78 3.03
C ASN A 134 10.27 2.85 3.08
N PRO A 135 9.63 2.66 4.25
CA PRO A 135 8.47 1.78 4.37
C PRO A 135 7.29 2.22 3.52
N GLU A 136 7.09 3.53 3.35
CA GLU A 136 5.99 4.04 2.54
C GLU A 136 6.19 3.72 1.06
N TRP A 137 7.41 3.88 0.56
CA TRP A 137 7.74 3.49 -0.80
C TRP A 137 7.57 1.99 -1.03
N GLN A 138 7.99 1.18 -0.06
CA GLN A 138 7.83 -0.27 -0.15
C GLN A 138 6.36 -0.67 -0.17
N ALA A 139 5.54 -0.08 0.71
CA ALA A 139 4.11 -0.33 0.76
C ALA A 139 3.39 0.14 -0.51
N ASP A 140 3.73 1.31 -1.04
CA ASP A 140 3.20 1.81 -2.32
C ASP A 140 3.56 0.87 -3.46
N THR A 141 4.81 0.41 -3.51
CA THR A 141 5.28 -0.51 -4.55
C THR A 141 4.52 -1.84 -4.47
N PHE A 142 4.33 -2.37 -3.26
CA PHE A 142 3.53 -3.57 -3.04
C PHE A 142 2.11 -3.41 -3.61
N ALA A 143 1.45 -2.31 -3.28
CA ALA A 143 0.10 -2.02 -3.76
C ALA A 143 0.06 -1.89 -5.29
N GLU A 144 1.01 -1.16 -5.88
CA GLU A 144 1.08 -0.97 -7.33
C GLU A 144 1.29 -2.28 -8.08
N VAL A 145 2.17 -3.13 -7.60
CA VAL A 145 2.43 -4.44 -8.20
C VAL A 145 1.15 -5.28 -8.26
N ILE A 146 0.38 -5.30 -7.18
CA ILE A 146 -0.87 -6.04 -7.14
C ILE A 146 -1.91 -5.42 -8.06
N LEU A 147 -2.07 -4.09 -8.04
CA LEU A 147 -2.99 -3.38 -8.92
C LEU A 147 -2.68 -3.62 -10.41
N GLU A 148 -1.40 -3.60 -10.78
CA GLU A 148 -0.97 -3.91 -12.14
C GLU A 148 -1.34 -5.35 -12.52
N SER A 149 -1.15 -6.30 -11.63
CA SER A 149 -1.50 -7.70 -11.87
C SER A 149 -3.00 -7.90 -12.05
N MET A 150 -3.81 -7.02 -11.48
CA MET A 150 -5.27 -7.03 -11.62
C MET A 150 -5.75 -6.33 -12.90
N GLY A 151 -4.86 -5.64 -13.61
CA GLY A 151 -5.18 -4.92 -14.83
C GLY A 151 -5.45 -3.41 -14.64
N TYR A 152 -5.26 -2.88 -13.45
CA TYR A 152 -5.38 -1.44 -13.21
C TYR A 152 -4.15 -0.70 -13.74
N GLN A 153 -4.35 0.52 -14.21
CA GLN A 153 -3.24 1.43 -14.50
C GLN A 153 -2.74 2.04 -13.19
N THR A 154 -1.43 2.08 -13.03
CA THR A 154 -0.81 2.72 -11.89
C THR A 154 -0.28 4.10 -12.29
N LYS A 155 0.05 4.93 -11.30
CA LYS A 155 0.61 6.26 -11.56
C LYS A 155 1.88 6.19 -12.40
N GLN A 156 2.70 5.18 -12.18
CA GLN A 156 3.95 4.99 -12.92
C GLN A 156 3.70 4.70 -14.40
N LEU A 157 2.72 3.84 -14.71
CA LEU A 157 2.33 3.55 -16.09
C LEU A 157 1.75 4.78 -16.77
N SER A 158 0.93 5.55 -16.07
CA SER A 158 0.37 6.79 -16.63
C SER A 158 1.46 7.77 -17.03
N LEU A 159 2.48 7.93 -16.21
CA LEU A 159 3.62 8.79 -16.52
C LEU A 159 4.39 8.30 -17.75
N ASN A 160 4.54 6.99 -17.90
CA ASN A 160 5.23 6.40 -19.04
C ASN A 160 4.45 6.59 -20.35
N PHE A 161 3.12 6.62 -20.29
CA PHE A 161 2.29 6.87 -21.45
C PHE A 161 2.27 8.33 -21.87
N GLU A 162 2.46 9.24 -20.96
CA GLU A 162 2.51 10.67 -21.24
C GLU A 162 3.85 11.11 -21.83
N SER A 163 4.91 10.40 -21.52
CA SER A 163 6.26 10.75 -21.93
C SER A 163 6.53 10.72 -23.45
N PRO A 164 5.95 9.80 -24.24
CA PRO A 164 6.24 9.74 -25.68
C PRO A 164 5.55 10.79 -26.54
N GLU A 165 4.60 11.51 -26.01
CA GLU A 165 3.83 12.49 -26.78
C GLU A 165 4.49 13.88 -26.82
N MET A 166 5.58 14.01 -26.16
CA MET A 166 6.40 15.24 -26.27
C MET A 166 7.35 15.16 -27.46
#